data_e127f736cac5931ca42b1d931fbcb316
#
_entry.id   e127f736cac5931ca42b1d931fbcb316
#
_cell.length_a   1.000
_cell.length_b   1.000
_cell.length_c   1.000
_cell.angle_alpha   90.00
_cell.angle_beta   90.00
_cell.angle_gamma   90.00
#
_symmetry.space_group_name_H-M   'P 1'
#
loop_
_entity.id
_entity.type
_entity.pdbx_description
1 polymer ?
#
loop_
_entity_poly.entity_id
_entity_poly.type
_entity_poly.pdbx_seq_one_letter_code
_entity_poly.pdbx_strand_id
1 'polypeptide(L)'
;MNELRSILLRSIFIGTLLLTGPAGAQEHRFEDDPIVAVRKNFVACDVLSQLQRVMGNPRFLLAGECEPLRAGDQVRVYARRGPYFCIYPHDRMSPCKWTHEKALSK
;
A
#
# COMPACT_ATOMS: atom_id res chain seq x y z
N MET A 1 -6.62 38.89 -32.50
CA MET A 1 -7.33 38.83 -31.25
C MET A 1 -7.60 37.44 -30.79
N ASN A 2 -7.99 36.58 -31.69
CA ASN A 2 -8.29 35.22 -31.33
C ASN A 2 -7.05 34.46 -30.87
N GLU A 3 -5.93 34.88 -31.39
CA GLU A 3 -4.69 34.20 -31.06
C GLU A 3 -4.38 34.25 -29.58
N LEU A 4 -4.71 35.34 -28.96
CA LEU A 4 -4.42 35.48 -27.53
C LEU A 4 -5.15 34.44 -26.70
N ARG A 5 -6.39 34.21 -27.05
CA ARG A 5 -7.17 33.26 -26.31
C ARG A 5 -6.63 31.84 -26.47
N SER A 6 -6.16 31.53 -27.64
CA SER A 6 -5.58 30.22 -27.88
C SER A 6 -4.36 30.00 -27.02
N ILE A 7 -3.56 31.02 -26.85
CA ILE A 7 -2.36 30.93 -26.05
C ILE A 7 -2.71 30.63 -24.60
N LEU A 8 -3.73 31.27 -24.11
CA LEU A 8 -4.16 31.06 -22.74
C LEU A 8 -4.59 29.61 -22.51
N LEU A 9 -5.26 29.05 -23.47
CA LEU A 9 -5.70 27.67 -23.35
C LEU A 9 -4.53 26.72 -23.25
N ARG A 10 -3.51 26.99 -23.99
CA ARG A 10 -2.33 26.14 -23.94
C ARG A 10 -1.68 26.17 -22.57
N SER A 11 -1.73 27.31 -21.95
CA SER A 11 -1.17 27.42 -20.61
C SER A 11 -1.84 26.45 -19.64
N ILE A 12 -3.11 26.28 -19.81
CA ILE A 12 -3.87 25.38 -18.96
C ILE A 12 -3.37 23.94 -19.11
N PHE A 13 -3.04 23.56 -20.33
CA PHE A 13 -2.52 22.21 -20.55
C PHE A 13 -1.24 21.95 -19.79
N ILE A 14 -0.40 22.95 -19.70
CA ILE A 14 0.86 22.80 -18.98
C ILE A 14 0.57 22.47 -17.52
N GLY A 15 -0.39 23.16 -16.94
CA GLY A 15 -0.78 22.86 -15.58
C GLY A 15 -1.26 21.43 -15.41
N THR A 16 -2.02 20.94 -16.39
CA THR A 16 -2.49 19.58 -16.31
C THR A 16 -1.36 18.57 -16.29
N LEU A 17 -0.34 18.79 -17.06
CA LEU A 17 0.79 17.89 -17.10
C LEU A 17 1.45 17.76 -15.73
N LEU A 18 1.50 18.83 -14.98
CA LEU A 18 2.12 18.82 -13.68
C LEU A 18 1.36 17.93 -12.69
N LEU A 19 0.09 17.68 -12.96
CA LEU A 19 -0.73 16.88 -12.08
C LEU A 19 -0.41 15.40 -12.18
N THR A 20 0.35 14.98 -13.17
CA THR A 20 0.70 13.58 -13.28
C THR A 20 1.61 13.11 -12.16
N GLY A 21 2.40 14.01 -11.58
CA GLY A 21 3.16 13.75 -10.38
C GLY A 21 3.91 12.45 -10.33
N PRO A 22 4.47 12.12 -9.18
CA PRO A 22 5.19 10.87 -9.01
C PRO A 22 4.25 9.69 -8.98
N ALA A 23 4.60 8.64 -9.69
CA ALA A 23 3.77 7.45 -9.77
C ALA A 23 4.15 6.40 -8.73
N GLY A 24 5.37 6.47 -8.19
CA GLY A 24 5.87 5.41 -7.32
C GLY A 24 5.16 5.26 -6.01
N ALA A 25 4.45 6.29 -5.56
CA ALA A 25 3.79 6.26 -4.27
C ALA A 25 2.31 5.89 -4.38
N GLN A 26 1.83 5.62 -5.57
CA GLN A 26 0.41 5.35 -5.74
C GLN A 26 0.03 4.00 -5.17
N GLU A 27 -1.12 3.97 -4.54
CA GLU A 27 -1.70 2.74 -4.04
C GLU A 27 -2.47 2.05 -5.16
N HIS A 28 -2.25 0.75 -5.28
CA HIS A 28 -2.98 -0.07 -6.24
C HIS A 28 -4.03 -0.86 -5.48
N ARG A 29 -5.28 -0.70 -5.84
CA ARG A 29 -6.41 -1.39 -5.23
C ARG A 29 -6.75 -2.62 -6.06
N PHE A 30 -6.82 -3.78 -5.41
CA PHE A 30 -7.20 -5.02 -6.08
C PHE A 30 -8.71 -5.19 -6.00
N GLU A 31 -9.35 -5.40 -7.15
CA GLU A 31 -10.81 -5.47 -7.19
C GLU A 31 -11.36 -6.73 -6.56
N ASP A 32 -10.70 -7.84 -6.75
CA ASP A 32 -11.22 -9.13 -6.33
C ASP A 32 -10.73 -9.57 -4.96
N ASP A 33 -9.96 -8.75 -4.28
CA ASP A 33 -9.39 -9.11 -2.99
C ASP A 33 -8.81 -10.53 -3.03
N PRO A 34 -7.79 -10.77 -3.87
CA PRO A 34 -7.28 -12.13 -4.04
C PRO A 34 -6.79 -12.71 -2.73
N ILE A 35 -6.98 -14.02 -2.58
CA ILE A 35 -6.52 -14.75 -1.40
C ILE A 35 -5.14 -15.30 -1.69
N VAL A 36 -4.20 -15.02 -0.80
CA VAL A 36 -2.84 -15.53 -0.93
C VAL A 36 -2.42 -16.16 0.39
N ALA A 37 -1.49 -17.08 0.32
CA ALA A 37 -0.94 -17.70 1.51
C ALA A 37 0.26 -16.92 2.00
N VAL A 38 0.35 -16.75 3.33
CA VAL A 38 1.55 -16.21 3.95
C VAL A 38 2.65 -17.26 3.80
N ARG A 39 3.80 -16.86 3.30
CA ARG A 39 4.89 -17.78 3.02
C ARG A 39 5.93 -17.85 4.12
N LYS A 40 6.05 -16.79 4.89
CA LYS A 40 7.03 -16.71 5.97
C LYS A 40 6.37 -16.06 7.17
N ASN A 41 6.81 -16.44 8.35
CA ASN A 41 6.37 -15.76 9.57
C ASN A 41 6.80 -14.29 9.48
N PHE A 42 5.85 -13.41 9.73
CA PHE A 42 6.11 -11.98 9.64
C PHE A 42 5.11 -11.26 10.53
N VAL A 43 4.85 -9.98 10.26
CA VAL A 43 3.88 -9.18 11.01
C VAL A 43 3.02 -8.38 10.07
N ALA A 44 1.84 -8.01 10.55
CA ALA A 44 0.96 -7.06 9.88
C ALA A 44 0.61 -5.97 10.88
N CYS A 45 0.78 -4.73 10.47
CA CYS A 45 0.60 -3.58 11.35
C CYS A 45 -0.56 -2.70 10.87
N ASP A 46 -1.20 -2.02 11.82
CA ASP A 46 -2.34 -1.17 11.49
C ASP A 46 -1.96 -0.01 10.59
N VAL A 47 -0.75 0.50 10.75
CA VAL A 47 -0.28 1.68 10.02
C VAL A 47 0.99 1.34 9.28
N LEU A 48 1.06 1.78 8.03
CA LEU A 48 2.23 1.50 7.20
C LEU A 48 3.53 2.02 7.83
N SER A 49 3.50 3.22 8.39
CA SER A 49 4.69 3.78 9.01
C SER A 49 5.17 2.93 10.19
N GLN A 50 4.25 2.30 10.89
CA GLN A 50 4.62 1.40 11.98
C GLN A 50 5.32 0.16 11.43
N LEU A 51 4.83 -0.39 10.34
CA LEU A 51 5.48 -1.52 9.71
C LEU A 51 6.91 -1.17 9.30
N GLN A 52 7.08 -0.01 8.68
CA GLN A 52 8.41 0.41 8.24
C GLN A 52 9.36 0.56 9.42
N ARG A 53 8.85 1.06 10.53
CA ARG A 53 9.64 1.23 11.74
C ARG A 53 10.06 -0.11 12.33
N VAL A 54 9.13 -1.05 12.36
CA VAL A 54 9.40 -2.40 12.87
C VAL A 54 10.42 -3.12 11.98
N MET A 55 10.33 -2.93 10.68
CA MET A 55 11.29 -3.56 9.78
C MET A 55 12.69 -2.99 9.95
N GLY A 56 12.77 -1.72 10.31
CA GLY A 56 14.06 -1.10 10.60
C GLY A 56 14.62 -1.51 11.94
N ASN A 57 13.73 -1.77 12.91
CA ASN A 57 14.14 -2.15 14.25
C ASN A 57 13.04 -2.99 14.91
N PRO A 58 13.23 -4.30 15.01
CA PRO A 58 12.20 -5.20 15.55
C PRO A 58 11.75 -4.89 16.98
N ARG A 59 12.51 -4.11 17.72
CA ARG A 59 12.10 -3.73 19.08
C ARG A 59 10.77 -2.99 19.10
N PHE A 60 10.39 -2.35 17.99
CA PHE A 60 9.14 -1.62 17.93
C PHE A 60 7.92 -2.53 17.85
N LEU A 61 8.11 -3.84 17.75
CA LEU A 61 6.99 -4.77 17.78
C LEU A 61 6.21 -4.71 19.09
N LEU A 62 6.82 -4.23 20.14
CA LEU A 62 6.18 -4.17 21.46
C LEU A 62 5.08 -3.10 21.53
N ALA A 63 4.93 -2.29 20.51
CA ALA A 63 3.95 -1.23 20.53
C ALA A 63 2.50 -1.73 20.47
N GLY A 64 2.27 -2.99 20.15
CA GLY A 64 0.94 -3.54 20.16
C GLY A 64 0.08 -3.23 18.95
N GLU A 65 0.62 -2.54 17.99
CA GLU A 65 -0.11 -2.16 16.79
C GLU A 65 0.07 -3.15 15.64
N CYS A 66 0.81 -4.20 15.89
CA CYS A 66 1.10 -5.21 14.89
C CYS A 66 0.71 -6.57 15.42
N GLU A 67 0.31 -7.44 14.53
CA GLU A 67 -0.01 -8.80 14.90
C GLU A 67 0.84 -9.77 14.07
N PRO A 68 1.11 -10.96 14.59
CA PRO A 68 1.93 -11.92 13.88
C PRO A 68 1.17 -12.53 12.71
N LEU A 69 1.89 -12.76 11.63
CA LEU A 69 1.44 -13.55 10.50
C LEU A 69 2.24 -14.83 10.49
N ARG A 70 1.57 -15.95 10.32
CA ARG A 70 2.25 -17.25 10.32
C ARG A 70 2.23 -17.85 8.93
N ALA A 71 3.33 -18.47 8.57
CA ALA A 71 3.41 -19.18 7.29
C ALA A 71 2.24 -20.19 7.21
N GLY A 72 1.53 -20.17 6.10
CA GLY A 72 0.37 -21.01 5.91
C GLY A 72 -0.95 -20.28 6.08
N ASP A 73 -0.97 -19.15 6.80
CA ASP A 73 -2.19 -18.37 6.94
C ASP A 73 -2.63 -17.88 5.57
N GLN A 74 -3.94 -17.83 5.37
CA GLN A 74 -4.49 -17.26 4.16
C GLN A 74 -5.03 -15.88 4.44
N VAL A 75 -4.67 -14.92 3.59
CA VAL A 75 -5.08 -13.54 3.75
C VAL A 75 -5.63 -13.01 2.44
N ARG A 76 -6.53 -12.04 2.52
CA ARG A 76 -7.04 -11.35 1.36
C ARG A 76 -6.23 -10.09 1.14
N VAL A 77 -5.86 -9.84 -0.10
CA VAL A 77 -5.07 -8.65 -0.43
C VAL A 77 -6.03 -7.56 -0.89
N TYR A 78 -6.01 -6.46 -0.16
CA TYR A 78 -6.87 -5.33 -0.47
C TYR A 78 -6.19 -4.33 -1.40
N ALA A 79 -4.96 -3.96 -1.11
CA ALA A 79 -4.25 -2.92 -1.84
C ALA A 79 -2.75 -3.12 -1.74
N ARG A 80 -2.04 -2.42 -2.60
CA ARG A 80 -0.59 -2.47 -2.63
C ARG A 80 -0.03 -1.07 -2.77
N ARG A 81 1.06 -0.82 -2.06
CA ARG A 81 1.81 0.44 -2.19
C ARG A 81 3.29 0.08 -2.21
N GLY A 82 3.89 0.05 -3.43
CA GLY A 82 5.26 -0.41 -3.57
C GLY A 82 5.40 -1.85 -3.11
N PRO A 83 6.36 -2.16 -2.23
CA PRO A 83 6.54 -3.52 -1.72
C PRO A 83 5.61 -3.85 -0.55
N TYR A 84 4.69 -2.95 -0.20
CA TYR A 84 3.82 -3.14 0.95
C TYR A 84 2.42 -3.52 0.49
N PHE A 85 1.81 -4.46 1.21
CA PHE A 85 0.45 -4.90 0.94
C PHE A 85 -0.44 -4.64 2.13
N CYS A 86 -1.64 -4.11 1.86
CA CYS A 86 -2.65 -3.99 2.89
C CYS A 86 -3.56 -5.20 2.77
N ILE A 87 -3.60 -6.01 3.81
CA ILE A 87 -4.27 -7.31 3.78
C ILE A 87 -5.31 -7.40 4.88
N TYR A 88 -6.21 -8.35 4.71
CA TYR A 88 -7.17 -8.72 5.75
C TYR A 88 -6.72 -10.07 6.32
N PRO A 89 -6.08 -10.07 7.48
CA PRO A 89 -5.61 -11.34 8.06
C PRO A 89 -6.75 -12.18 8.64
N HIS A 90 -7.88 -11.56 8.93
CA HIS A 90 -9.03 -12.25 9.50
C HIS A 90 -10.22 -12.10 8.59
N ASP A 91 -11.08 -11.13 8.85
CA ASP A 91 -12.23 -10.87 8.01
C ASP A 91 -12.18 -9.46 7.47
N ARG A 92 -13.12 -9.15 6.59
CA ARG A 92 -13.13 -7.86 5.90
C ARG A 92 -13.86 -6.78 6.69
N MET A 93 -14.34 -7.11 7.89
CA MET A 93 -15.02 -6.14 8.73
C MET A 93 -14.06 -5.17 9.40
N SER A 94 -12.82 -5.61 9.59
CA SER A 94 -11.77 -4.77 10.16
C SER A 94 -11.01 -4.07 9.06
N PRO A 95 -10.38 -2.92 9.36
CA PRO A 95 -9.48 -2.29 8.39
C PRO A 95 -8.35 -3.23 8.00
N CYS A 96 -7.87 -3.09 6.77
CA CYS A 96 -6.74 -3.91 6.35
C CYS A 96 -5.48 -3.50 7.12
N LYS A 97 -4.55 -4.43 7.21
CA LYS A 97 -3.28 -4.23 7.92
C LYS A 97 -2.13 -4.34 6.93
N TRP A 98 -1.10 -3.60 7.18
CA TRP A 98 0.04 -3.52 6.28
C TRP A 98 1.08 -4.58 6.59
N THR A 99 1.53 -5.27 5.55
CA THR A 99 2.64 -6.20 5.63
C THR A 99 3.56 -5.96 4.44
N HIS A 100 4.67 -6.69 4.39
CA HIS A 100 5.64 -6.53 3.32
C HIS A 100 5.56 -7.73 2.38
N GLU A 101 5.96 -7.53 1.13
CA GLU A 101 5.95 -8.61 0.14
C GLU A 101 6.76 -9.82 0.58
N LYS A 102 7.76 -9.62 1.46
CA LYS A 102 8.54 -10.72 2.00
C LYS A 102 7.68 -11.78 2.65
N ALA A 103 6.57 -11.38 3.25
CA ALA A 103 5.69 -12.32 3.92
C ALA A 103 4.92 -13.18 2.92
N LEU A 104 4.71 -12.69 1.73
CA LEU A 104 3.84 -13.31 0.74
C LEU A 104 4.59 -13.97 -0.40
N SER A 105 5.89 -13.84 -0.45
CA SER A 105 6.70 -14.44 -1.51
C SER A 105 7.55 -15.58 -0.95
N LYS A 106 7.87 -16.51 -1.83
CA LYS A 106 8.67 -17.66 -1.44
C LYS A 106 10.08 -17.30 -1.03
#